data_9aa0e9b14fe2165dca8d899e38f1cdb6
#
_entry.id   9aa0e9b14fe2165dca8d899e38f1cdb6
#
_cell.length_a   1.000
_cell.length_b   1.000
_cell.length_c   1.000
_cell.angle_alpha   90.00
_cell.angle_beta   90.00
_cell.angle_gamma   90.00
#
_symmetry.space_group_name_H-M   'P 1'
#
loop_
_entity.id
_entity.type
_entity.pdbx_description
1 polymer ?
#
loop_
_entity_poly.entity_id
_entity_poly.type
_entity_poly.pdbx_seq_one_letter_code
_entity_poly.pdbx_strand_id
1 'polypeptide(L)'
;MKLRKWIAAALAITALLAAGCGSQSDNGADKKELVYSKSQGPYSELFEQGVKPILEAKGYKLVGKDMSDLLQADVVLNDGEVDFNVEQHTAYMENFNQKQGGKLAAITPIPTVPAGIYPGKKSDLKEIAAGDHIAVPNDAANTARAYALLQKAGWIKLNPQKDLSTVTQADIIENPYNLRFTEMKSLNIPAVRTDFDFIVITGSIVYNAKINPQTALLTEDILPHLLLQLVVREKDKDAKWVKDIADAYHSVEFKEYMQKNNKGLWYVPEEK
;
A
#
# COMPACT_ATOMS: atom_id res chain seq x y z
N MET A 1 -59.43 -23.19 58.30
CA MET A 1 -58.67 -22.04 58.84
C MET A 1 -57.27 -22.51 59.19
N LYS A 2 -56.21 -21.96 58.62
CA LYS A 2 -54.78 -22.14 58.83
C LYS A 2 -54.07 -22.61 57.54
N LEU A 3 -54.05 -21.73 56.50
CA LEU A 3 -53.14 -21.87 55.34
C LEU A 3 -52.84 -20.49 54.82
N ARG A 4 -52.17 -19.66 55.63
CA ARG A 4 -51.87 -18.26 55.25
C ARG A 4 -50.69 -17.69 56.05
N LYS A 5 -49.57 -18.40 56.08
CA LYS A 5 -48.31 -17.83 56.70
C LYS A 5 -47.02 -18.39 56.18
N TRP A 6 -46.88 -18.89 54.90
CA TRP A 6 -45.62 -19.38 54.43
C TRP A 6 -45.30 -18.89 52.94
N ILE A 7 -45.67 -17.65 52.60
CA ILE A 7 -45.30 -17.02 51.34
C ILE A 7 -44.77 -15.61 51.69
N ALA A 8 -43.68 -15.53 52.41
CA ALA A 8 -43.00 -14.22 52.64
C ALA A 8 -41.48 -14.36 52.88
N ALA A 9 -40.82 -15.42 52.45
CA ALA A 9 -39.37 -15.60 52.66
C ALA A 9 -38.58 -16.14 51.45
N ALA A 10 -39.10 -16.00 50.23
CA ALA A 10 -38.42 -16.51 49.02
C ALA A 10 -38.25 -15.44 47.91
N LEU A 11 -38.21 -14.16 48.25
CA LEU A 11 -38.11 -13.06 47.26
C LEU A 11 -36.97 -12.07 47.56
N ALA A 12 -35.88 -12.50 48.18
CA ALA A 12 -34.77 -11.60 48.53
C ALA A 12 -33.37 -12.11 48.12
N ILE A 13 -33.23 -13.10 47.23
CA ILE A 13 -31.90 -13.62 46.80
C ILE A 13 -31.82 -13.78 45.25
N THR A 14 -32.42 -12.90 44.47
CA THR A 14 -32.27 -12.91 42.99
C THR A 14 -31.98 -11.53 42.39
N ALA A 15 -31.40 -10.61 43.19
CA ALA A 15 -31.09 -9.25 42.71
C ALA A 15 -29.60 -8.89 42.80
N LEU A 16 -28.67 -9.87 42.68
CA LEU A 16 -27.21 -9.60 42.77
C LEU A 16 -26.37 -10.30 41.70
N LEU A 17 -26.93 -10.64 40.52
CA LEU A 17 -26.17 -11.20 39.41
C LEU A 17 -26.43 -10.47 38.05
N ALA A 18 -26.83 -9.20 38.10
CA ALA A 18 -27.02 -8.38 36.90
C ALA A 18 -26.12 -7.12 36.92
N ALA A 19 -24.91 -7.24 37.44
CA ALA A 19 -23.92 -6.17 37.37
C ALA A 19 -22.60 -6.77 36.87
N GLY A 20 -22.43 -6.85 35.57
CA GLY A 20 -21.16 -7.36 35.03
C GLY A 20 -21.13 -7.69 33.54
N CYS A 21 -21.92 -7.02 32.70
CA CYS A 21 -21.59 -6.89 31.29
C CYS A 21 -21.51 -5.40 30.96
N GLY A 22 -20.55 -4.72 31.57
CA GLY A 22 -20.02 -3.50 31.03
C GLY A 22 -19.35 -3.88 29.71
N SER A 23 -19.93 -3.47 28.61
CA SER A 23 -19.22 -3.36 27.38
C SER A 23 -18.03 -2.44 27.63
N GLN A 24 -16.90 -3.02 27.97
CA GLN A 24 -15.63 -2.34 27.93
C GLN A 24 -15.46 -1.93 26.47
N SER A 25 -15.76 -0.68 26.16
CA SER A 25 -15.24 -0.03 24.97
C SER A 25 -13.73 -0.15 25.11
N ASP A 26 -13.18 -1.12 24.41
CA ASP A 26 -11.75 -1.29 24.23
C ASP A 26 -11.29 -0.04 23.49
N ASN A 27 -11.00 1.02 24.25
CA ASN A 27 -10.26 2.16 23.77
C ASN A 27 -8.91 1.58 23.34
N GLY A 28 -8.62 1.55 22.04
CA GLY A 28 -7.45 0.91 21.39
C GLY A 28 -6.06 1.25 21.96
N ALA A 29 -6.00 1.72 23.22
CA ALA A 29 -4.81 2.14 23.93
C ALA A 29 -3.86 0.98 24.26
N ASP A 30 -4.35 -0.26 24.41
CA ASP A 30 -3.56 -1.41 24.87
C ASP A 30 -3.56 -2.62 23.92
N LYS A 31 -4.03 -2.44 22.67
CA LYS A 31 -3.99 -3.52 21.68
C LYS A 31 -2.55 -3.92 21.37
N LYS A 32 -2.16 -5.14 21.74
CA LYS A 32 -0.81 -5.69 21.56
C LYS A 32 -0.72 -6.80 20.52
N GLU A 33 -1.82 -7.40 20.13
CA GLU A 33 -1.88 -8.32 19.01
C GLU A 33 -2.44 -7.59 17.78
N LEU A 34 -1.63 -7.49 16.72
CA LEU A 34 -1.97 -6.78 15.48
C LEU A 34 -1.89 -7.74 14.30
N VAL A 35 -2.89 -7.68 13.45
CA VAL A 35 -2.93 -8.42 12.19
C VAL A 35 -2.67 -7.45 11.05
N TYR A 36 -1.78 -7.79 10.12
CA TYR A 36 -1.53 -6.97 8.94
C TYR A 36 -1.75 -7.78 7.67
N SER A 37 -2.26 -7.14 6.62
CA SER A 37 -2.28 -7.74 5.30
C SER A 37 -0.89 -7.66 4.68
N LYS A 38 -0.51 -8.70 3.98
CA LYS A 38 0.73 -8.74 3.20
C LYS A 38 0.48 -9.36 1.84
N SER A 39 1.07 -8.78 0.83
CA SER A 39 1.22 -9.39 -0.49
C SER A 39 2.66 -9.79 -0.74
N GLN A 40 2.89 -10.56 -1.78
CA GLN A 40 4.26 -10.81 -2.22
C GLN A 40 4.89 -9.51 -2.69
N GLY A 41 6.00 -9.12 -2.06
CA GLY A 41 6.69 -7.91 -2.46
C GLY A 41 7.68 -7.39 -1.43
N PRO A 42 8.46 -6.37 -1.81
CA PRO A 42 9.54 -5.86 -0.99
C PRO A 42 9.05 -5.17 0.29
N TYR A 43 7.82 -4.66 0.29
CA TYR A 43 7.32 -3.86 1.41
C TYR A 43 6.96 -4.71 2.63
N SER A 44 6.28 -5.84 2.42
CA SER A 44 6.03 -6.83 3.48
C SER A 44 7.34 -7.38 4.04
N GLU A 45 8.32 -7.68 3.18
CA GLU A 45 9.64 -8.13 3.64
C GLU A 45 10.38 -7.04 4.40
N LEU A 46 10.35 -5.79 3.94
CA LEU A 46 10.94 -4.67 4.65
C LEU A 46 10.33 -4.51 6.05
N PHE A 47 9.02 -4.59 6.15
CA PHE A 47 8.32 -4.55 7.43
C PHE A 47 8.75 -5.71 8.34
N GLU A 48 8.70 -6.93 7.82
CA GLU A 48 9.00 -8.15 8.60
C GLU A 48 10.45 -8.20 9.08
N GLN A 49 11.39 -7.72 8.28
CA GLN A 49 12.82 -7.77 8.62
C GLN A 49 13.32 -6.52 9.36
N GLY A 50 12.78 -5.34 9.04
CA GLY A 50 13.28 -4.07 9.56
C GLY A 50 12.46 -3.48 10.70
N VAL A 51 11.13 -3.64 10.68
CA VAL A 51 10.23 -2.95 11.63
C VAL A 51 9.62 -3.89 12.66
N LYS A 52 9.17 -5.07 12.23
CA LYS A 52 8.53 -6.06 13.10
C LYS A 52 9.39 -6.42 14.33
N PRO A 53 10.71 -6.66 14.24
CA PRO A 53 11.53 -6.94 15.42
C PRO A 53 11.53 -5.81 16.45
N ILE A 54 11.48 -4.56 15.99
CA ILE A 54 11.43 -3.37 16.86
C ILE A 54 10.12 -3.34 17.65
N LEU A 55 9.00 -3.67 16.99
CA LEU A 55 7.68 -3.73 17.63
C LEU A 55 7.54 -4.93 18.57
N GLU A 56 8.10 -6.09 18.20
CA GLU A 56 8.13 -7.27 19.07
C GLU A 56 8.91 -7.01 20.35
N ALA A 57 10.02 -6.26 20.29
CA ALA A 57 10.76 -5.81 21.46
C ALA A 57 9.94 -4.87 22.36
N LYS A 58 8.93 -4.16 21.81
CA LYS A 58 7.95 -3.36 22.56
C LYS A 58 6.74 -4.19 23.06
N GLY A 59 6.77 -5.50 22.90
CA GLY A 59 5.73 -6.43 23.37
C GLY A 59 4.54 -6.57 22.44
N TYR A 60 4.67 -6.20 21.16
CA TYR A 60 3.64 -6.48 20.15
C TYR A 60 3.75 -7.91 19.65
N LYS A 61 2.61 -8.53 19.36
CA LYS A 61 2.50 -9.75 18.58
C LYS A 61 1.94 -9.40 17.20
N LEU A 62 2.68 -9.71 16.16
CA LEU A 62 2.36 -9.32 14.79
C LEU A 62 2.09 -10.54 13.91
N VAL A 63 0.89 -10.61 13.34
CA VAL A 63 0.43 -11.74 12.52
C VAL A 63 0.18 -11.25 11.09
N GLY A 64 0.93 -11.76 10.14
CA GLY A 64 0.72 -11.47 8.70
C GLY A 64 -0.37 -12.35 8.11
N LYS A 65 -1.28 -11.78 7.32
CA LYS A 65 -2.33 -12.46 6.57
C LYS A 65 -2.08 -12.26 5.07
N ASP A 66 -1.80 -13.34 4.35
CA ASP A 66 -1.47 -13.29 2.93
C ASP A 66 -2.69 -12.87 2.09
N MET A 67 -2.45 -11.95 1.15
CA MET A 67 -3.43 -11.46 0.19
C MET A 67 -2.97 -11.72 -1.25
N SER A 68 -3.92 -11.95 -2.15
CA SER A 68 -3.62 -12.21 -3.56
C SER A 68 -3.19 -10.95 -4.33
N ASP A 69 -3.70 -9.80 -3.91
CA ASP A 69 -3.40 -8.49 -4.50
C ASP A 69 -3.74 -7.35 -3.53
N LEU A 70 -3.35 -6.14 -3.91
CA LEU A 70 -3.51 -4.94 -3.09
C LEU A 70 -4.98 -4.54 -2.89
N LEU A 71 -5.85 -4.77 -3.88
CA LEU A 71 -7.27 -4.46 -3.73
C LEU A 71 -7.89 -5.31 -2.63
N GLN A 72 -7.57 -6.61 -2.58
CA GLN A 72 -8.03 -7.49 -1.51
C GLN A 72 -7.47 -7.05 -0.15
N ALA A 73 -6.20 -6.63 -0.09
CA ALA A 73 -5.60 -6.11 1.14
C ALA A 73 -6.36 -4.91 1.70
N ASP A 74 -6.79 -3.98 0.83
CA ASP A 74 -7.56 -2.81 1.24
C ASP A 74 -8.98 -3.15 1.67
N VAL A 75 -9.65 -4.08 0.99
CA VAL A 75 -10.99 -4.55 1.37
C VAL A 75 -10.96 -5.14 2.78
N VAL A 76 -10.06 -6.08 3.07
CA VAL A 76 -9.99 -6.71 4.40
C VAL A 76 -9.55 -5.74 5.50
N LEU A 77 -8.73 -4.72 5.16
CA LEU A 77 -8.39 -3.65 6.09
C LEU A 77 -9.59 -2.75 6.39
N ASN A 78 -10.32 -2.33 5.36
CA ASN A 78 -11.52 -1.50 5.51
C ASN A 78 -12.60 -2.21 6.33
N ASP A 79 -12.78 -3.50 6.11
CA ASP A 79 -13.75 -4.34 6.82
C ASP A 79 -13.32 -4.69 8.27
N GLY A 80 -12.05 -4.46 8.60
CA GLY A 80 -11.51 -4.65 9.94
C GLY A 80 -11.03 -6.07 10.23
N GLU A 81 -10.84 -6.88 9.22
CA GLU A 81 -10.24 -8.21 9.34
C GLU A 81 -8.73 -8.17 9.60
N VAL A 82 -8.09 -7.08 9.21
CA VAL A 82 -6.71 -6.73 9.54
C VAL A 82 -6.64 -5.31 10.12
N ASP A 83 -5.52 -4.95 10.72
CA ASP A 83 -5.35 -3.66 11.42
C ASP A 83 -4.66 -2.61 10.55
N PHE A 84 -3.70 -3.03 9.74
CA PHE A 84 -2.93 -2.12 8.87
C PHE A 84 -2.38 -2.85 7.65
N ASN A 85 -1.91 -2.06 6.69
CA ASN A 85 -1.00 -2.50 5.64
C ASN A 85 0.11 -1.46 5.37
N VAL A 86 1.14 -1.86 4.60
CA VAL A 86 2.32 -1.06 4.30
C VAL A 86 2.70 -1.19 2.81
N GLU A 87 1.72 -1.35 1.93
CA GLU A 87 1.94 -1.83 0.57
C GLU A 87 1.45 -0.87 -0.52
N GLN A 88 0.87 0.28 -0.12
CA GLN A 88 0.26 1.22 -1.04
C GLN A 88 0.73 2.65 -0.82
N HIS A 89 0.69 3.44 -1.89
CA HIS A 89 0.91 4.87 -1.83
C HIS A 89 -0.42 5.64 -1.67
N THR A 90 -0.32 6.90 -1.26
CA THR A 90 -1.49 7.75 -0.97
C THR A 90 -2.49 7.80 -2.12
N ALA A 91 -2.05 7.98 -3.37
CA ALA A 91 -2.95 8.05 -4.53
C ALA A 91 -3.75 6.75 -4.75
N TYR A 92 -3.19 5.56 -4.44
CA TYR A 92 -3.92 4.30 -4.53
C TYR A 92 -4.99 4.21 -3.45
N MET A 93 -4.64 4.51 -2.19
CA MET A 93 -5.56 4.54 -1.06
C MET A 93 -6.74 5.51 -1.30
N GLU A 94 -6.46 6.72 -1.77
CA GLU A 94 -7.49 7.71 -2.08
C GLU A 94 -8.44 7.23 -3.18
N ASN A 95 -7.90 6.58 -4.22
CA ASN A 95 -8.70 5.99 -5.29
C ASN A 95 -9.59 4.84 -4.78
N PHE A 96 -9.07 3.99 -3.88
CA PHE A 96 -9.85 2.97 -3.20
C PHE A 96 -10.98 3.61 -2.37
N ASN A 97 -10.66 4.60 -1.55
CA ASN A 97 -11.66 5.30 -0.74
C ASN A 97 -12.77 5.90 -1.60
N GLN A 98 -12.41 6.53 -2.71
CA GLN A 98 -13.37 7.16 -3.62
C GLN A 98 -14.27 6.13 -4.33
N LYS A 99 -13.68 5.04 -4.86
CA LYS A 99 -14.41 4.09 -5.71
C LYS A 99 -15.16 3.02 -4.93
N GLN A 100 -14.64 2.64 -3.76
CA GLN A 100 -15.20 1.56 -2.94
C GLN A 100 -15.92 2.08 -1.69
N GLY A 101 -15.95 3.41 -1.48
CA GLY A 101 -16.51 4.00 -0.25
C GLY A 101 -15.68 3.66 0.99
N GLY A 102 -14.38 3.40 0.81
CA GLY A 102 -13.46 3.05 1.88
C GLY A 102 -13.21 4.21 2.84
N LYS A 103 -12.71 3.88 4.02
CA LYS A 103 -12.33 4.83 5.09
C LYS A 103 -10.94 4.49 5.61
N LEU A 104 -9.97 4.51 4.72
CA LEU A 104 -8.56 4.28 5.01
C LEU A 104 -7.83 5.62 5.17
N ALA A 105 -6.81 5.64 6.01
CA ALA A 105 -5.97 6.80 6.30
C ALA A 105 -4.48 6.46 6.14
N ALA A 106 -3.74 7.31 5.45
CA ALA A 106 -2.29 7.28 5.39
C ALA A 106 -1.72 7.96 6.64
N ILE A 107 -0.76 7.32 7.29
CA ILE A 107 -0.22 7.77 8.59
C ILE A 107 1.17 8.38 8.44
N THR A 108 2.09 7.64 7.83
CA THR A 108 3.47 8.10 7.65
C THR A 108 4.06 7.50 6.38
N PRO A 109 4.86 8.28 5.63
CA PRO A 109 5.61 7.74 4.50
C PRO A 109 6.62 6.69 4.96
N ILE A 110 6.76 5.65 4.14
CA ILE A 110 7.74 4.58 4.35
C ILE A 110 8.65 4.46 3.12
N PRO A 111 9.79 3.74 3.21
CA PRO A 111 10.66 3.54 2.06
C PRO A 111 9.91 3.01 0.84
N THR A 112 10.22 3.58 -0.32
CA THR A 112 9.47 3.37 -1.56
C THR A 112 10.40 2.91 -2.68
N VAL A 113 9.98 1.92 -3.47
CA VAL A 113 10.71 1.48 -4.66
C VAL A 113 10.11 2.18 -5.89
N PRO A 114 10.92 2.89 -6.71
CA PRO A 114 10.40 3.66 -7.84
C PRO A 114 9.84 2.76 -8.94
N ALA A 115 8.87 3.29 -9.69
CA ALA A 115 8.46 2.73 -10.97
C ALA A 115 9.50 3.06 -12.06
N GLY A 116 9.52 2.26 -13.13
CA GLY A 116 10.45 2.45 -14.22
C GLY A 116 9.90 2.01 -15.57
N ILE A 117 10.53 2.54 -16.63
CA ILE A 117 10.46 1.98 -17.99
C ILE A 117 11.53 0.89 -18.07
N TYR A 118 11.12 -0.29 -18.47
CA TYR A 118 11.99 -1.46 -18.59
C TYR A 118 12.01 -2.00 -20.01
N PRO A 119 13.10 -2.72 -20.37
CA PRO A 119 13.22 -3.37 -21.67
C PRO A 119 12.09 -4.37 -21.94
N GLY A 120 11.52 -4.27 -23.14
CA GLY A 120 10.74 -5.32 -23.77
C GLY A 120 11.54 -5.96 -24.92
N LYS A 121 11.16 -5.69 -26.17
CA LYS A 121 11.95 -6.01 -27.37
C LYS A 121 13.15 -5.08 -27.55
N LYS A 122 13.04 -3.84 -27.06
CA LYS A 122 14.03 -2.78 -27.16
C LYS A 122 14.67 -2.53 -25.80
N SER A 123 15.93 -2.14 -25.80
CA SER A 123 16.75 -2.04 -24.60
C SER A 123 17.40 -0.66 -24.36
N ASP A 124 17.14 0.31 -25.23
CA ASP A 124 17.56 1.71 -25.06
C ASP A 124 16.38 2.64 -25.36
N LEU A 125 16.20 3.71 -24.56
CA LEU A 125 15.15 4.71 -24.78
C LEU A 125 15.22 5.36 -26.16
N LYS A 126 16.43 5.45 -26.76
CA LYS A 126 16.65 6.02 -28.09
C LYS A 126 16.13 5.14 -29.22
N GLU A 127 15.83 3.88 -28.95
CA GLU A 127 15.25 2.96 -29.93
C GLU A 127 13.75 3.19 -30.15
N ILE A 128 13.14 4.18 -29.42
CA ILE A 128 11.72 4.51 -29.61
C ILE A 128 11.43 4.85 -31.07
N ALA A 129 10.38 4.27 -31.62
CA ALA A 129 10.02 4.42 -33.03
C ALA A 129 8.50 4.52 -33.21
N ALA A 130 8.08 4.96 -34.37
CA ALA A 130 6.66 5.09 -34.71
C ALA A 130 5.96 3.74 -34.66
N GLY A 131 4.83 3.70 -33.93
CA GLY A 131 3.99 2.52 -33.77
C GLY A 131 4.42 1.56 -32.67
N ASP A 132 5.46 1.90 -31.89
CA ASP A 132 5.90 1.08 -30.76
C ASP A 132 4.75 0.81 -29.78
N HIS A 133 4.78 -0.37 -29.20
CA HIS A 133 3.74 -0.88 -28.32
C HIS A 133 4.27 -0.99 -26.88
N ILE A 134 3.59 -0.35 -25.96
CA ILE A 134 3.99 -0.24 -24.56
C ILE A 134 2.92 -0.84 -23.65
N ALA A 135 3.30 -1.74 -22.75
CA ALA A 135 2.44 -2.22 -21.69
C ALA A 135 2.53 -1.30 -20.47
N VAL A 136 1.37 -0.97 -19.90
CA VAL A 136 1.24 -0.15 -18.68
C VAL A 136 0.24 -0.77 -17.72
N PRO A 137 0.29 -0.46 -16.40
CA PRO A 137 -0.74 -0.86 -15.43
C PRO A 137 -2.14 -0.42 -15.83
N ASN A 138 -3.17 -1.13 -15.35
CA ASN A 138 -4.59 -0.78 -15.59
C ASN A 138 -5.34 -0.32 -14.33
N ASP A 139 -4.69 -0.25 -13.19
CA ASP A 139 -5.26 0.44 -12.04
C ASP A 139 -5.02 1.95 -12.16
N ALA A 140 -6.03 2.76 -11.82
CA ALA A 140 -6.03 4.19 -12.16
C ALA A 140 -4.79 4.94 -11.65
N ALA A 141 -4.33 4.65 -10.42
CA ALA A 141 -3.22 5.36 -9.82
C ALA A 141 -1.88 5.01 -10.50
N ASN A 142 -1.62 3.72 -10.78
CA ASN A 142 -0.39 3.32 -11.46
C ASN A 142 -0.45 3.54 -12.98
N THR A 143 -1.64 3.57 -13.60
CA THR A 143 -1.83 4.01 -14.99
C THR A 143 -1.40 5.48 -15.14
N ALA A 144 -1.89 6.36 -14.27
CA ALA A 144 -1.50 7.78 -14.27
C ALA A 144 0.02 7.95 -14.07
N ARG A 145 0.59 7.20 -13.11
CA ARG A 145 2.03 7.15 -12.84
C ARG A 145 2.84 6.70 -14.06
N ALA A 146 2.35 5.71 -14.82
CA ALA A 146 3.00 5.24 -16.03
C ALA A 146 2.99 6.31 -17.13
N TYR A 147 1.86 6.98 -17.37
CA TYR A 147 1.80 8.05 -18.37
C TYR A 147 2.67 9.26 -17.98
N ALA A 148 2.74 9.62 -16.70
CA ALA A 148 3.66 10.65 -16.21
C ALA A 148 5.13 10.29 -16.49
N LEU A 149 5.50 9.01 -16.33
CA LEU A 149 6.84 8.52 -16.62
C LEU A 149 7.15 8.52 -18.13
N LEU A 150 6.18 8.17 -18.98
CA LEU A 150 6.31 8.26 -20.43
C LEU A 150 6.45 9.72 -20.92
N GLN A 151 5.77 10.67 -20.26
CA GLN A 151 6.00 12.10 -20.47
C GLN A 151 7.42 12.52 -20.05
N LYS A 152 7.90 12.03 -18.90
CA LYS A 152 9.29 12.27 -18.46
C LYS A 152 10.31 11.77 -19.49
N ALA A 153 10.01 10.65 -20.15
CA ALA A 153 10.83 10.13 -21.24
C ALA A 153 10.80 11.00 -22.52
N GLY A 154 9.88 11.98 -22.59
CA GLY A 154 9.66 12.81 -23.78
C GLY A 154 8.93 12.08 -24.91
N TRP A 155 8.29 10.95 -24.62
CA TRP A 155 7.62 10.13 -25.62
C TRP A 155 6.19 10.55 -25.90
N ILE A 156 5.54 11.18 -24.92
CA ILE A 156 4.20 11.75 -25.01
C ILE A 156 4.15 13.09 -24.30
N LYS A 157 3.07 13.83 -24.52
CA LYS A 157 2.75 15.02 -23.73
C LYS A 157 1.33 14.91 -23.18
N LEU A 158 1.19 15.11 -21.89
CA LEU A 158 -0.08 15.10 -21.18
C LEU A 158 -0.68 16.51 -21.12
N ASN A 159 -2.00 16.58 -20.97
CA ASN A 159 -2.70 17.84 -20.79
C ASN A 159 -2.23 18.52 -19.49
N PRO A 160 -1.61 19.74 -19.57
CA PRO A 160 -1.04 20.41 -18.40
C PRO A 160 -2.10 20.93 -17.42
N GLN A 161 -3.38 20.90 -17.79
CA GLN A 161 -4.50 21.28 -16.91
C GLN A 161 -4.99 20.12 -16.04
N LYS A 162 -4.43 18.91 -16.24
CA LYS A 162 -4.80 17.72 -15.48
C LYS A 162 -3.80 17.46 -14.35
N ASP A 163 -4.33 16.97 -13.26
CA ASP A 163 -3.51 16.47 -12.17
C ASP A 163 -2.83 15.17 -12.62
N LEU A 164 -1.50 15.12 -12.55
CA LEU A 164 -0.70 13.95 -12.93
C LEU A 164 -1.06 12.67 -12.15
N SER A 165 -1.68 12.79 -10.98
CA SER A 165 -2.15 11.63 -10.20
C SER A 165 -3.40 10.94 -10.76
N THR A 166 -4.09 11.58 -11.72
CA THR A 166 -5.38 11.12 -12.27
C THR A 166 -5.43 11.04 -13.78
N VAL A 167 -4.31 11.34 -14.47
CA VAL A 167 -4.26 11.29 -15.94
C VAL A 167 -4.52 9.89 -16.47
N THR A 168 -5.16 9.85 -17.64
CA THR A 168 -5.49 8.64 -18.40
C THR A 168 -4.92 8.73 -19.81
N GLN A 169 -5.06 7.68 -20.60
CA GLN A 169 -4.69 7.72 -22.01
C GLN A 169 -5.40 8.83 -22.80
N ALA A 170 -6.64 9.18 -22.42
CA ALA A 170 -7.40 10.25 -23.07
C ALA A 170 -6.83 11.65 -22.83
N ASP A 171 -5.96 11.82 -21.84
CA ASP A 171 -5.32 13.08 -21.51
C ASP A 171 -3.98 13.30 -22.27
N ILE A 172 -3.60 12.37 -23.13
CA ILE A 172 -2.44 12.51 -24.03
C ILE A 172 -2.79 13.48 -25.15
N ILE A 173 -2.12 14.64 -25.19
CA ILE A 173 -2.35 15.68 -26.21
C ILE A 173 -1.35 15.63 -27.34
N GLU A 174 -0.17 15.05 -27.14
CA GLU A 174 0.82 14.80 -28.20
C GLU A 174 1.37 13.36 -28.05
N ASN A 175 1.41 12.65 -29.18
CA ASN A 175 1.99 11.32 -29.29
C ASN A 175 2.78 11.24 -30.61
N PRO A 176 3.99 11.89 -30.68
CA PRO A 176 4.73 12.07 -31.91
C PRO A 176 5.18 10.75 -32.57
N TYR A 177 5.28 9.68 -31.79
CA TYR A 177 5.66 8.36 -32.28
C TYR A 177 4.45 7.46 -32.57
N ASN A 178 3.20 7.96 -32.47
CA ASN A 178 2.00 7.12 -32.62
C ASN A 178 2.08 5.84 -31.77
N LEU A 179 2.56 5.96 -30.52
CA LEU A 179 2.70 4.85 -29.59
C LEU A 179 1.34 4.21 -29.31
N ARG A 180 1.34 2.91 -29.21
CA ARG A 180 0.18 2.11 -28.81
C ARG A 180 0.35 1.66 -27.37
N PHE A 181 -0.71 1.73 -26.61
CA PHE A 181 -0.70 1.33 -25.19
C PHE A 181 -1.63 0.16 -24.95
N THR A 182 -1.17 -0.80 -24.16
CA THR A 182 -2.04 -1.84 -23.59
C THR A 182 -2.03 -1.71 -22.06
N GLU A 183 -3.17 -1.31 -21.53
CA GLU A 183 -3.41 -1.30 -20.09
C GLU A 183 -3.78 -2.72 -19.64
N MET A 184 -3.02 -3.27 -18.68
CA MET A 184 -3.26 -4.61 -18.17
C MET A 184 -2.90 -4.74 -16.68
N LYS A 185 -3.38 -5.82 -16.06
CA LYS A 185 -3.04 -6.11 -14.66
C LYS A 185 -1.53 -6.15 -14.47
N SER A 186 -1.01 -5.30 -13.57
CA SER A 186 0.42 -5.07 -13.35
C SER A 186 1.22 -6.37 -13.16
N LEU A 187 0.68 -7.32 -12.41
CA LEU A 187 1.31 -8.63 -12.17
C LEU A 187 1.52 -9.47 -13.45
N ASN A 188 0.79 -9.20 -14.53
CA ASN A 188 0.89 -9.95 -15.78
C ASN A 188 1.93 -9.36 -16.74
N ILE A 189 2.28 -8.07 -16.61
CA ILE A 189 3.18 -7.36 -17.54
C ILE A 189 4.53 -8.06 -17.68
N PRO A 190 5.22 -8.48 -16.62
CA PRO A 190 6.52 -9.14 -16.75
C PRO A 190 6.51 -10.43 -17.58
N ALA A 191 5.43 -11.21 -17.50
CA ALA A 191 5.31 -12.49 -18.20
C ALA A 191 5.19 -12.32 -19.72
N VAL A 192 4.65 -11.18 -20.18
CA VAL A 192 4.42 -10.86 -21.60
C VAL A 192 5.33 -9.76 -22.12
N ARG A 193 6.37 -9.38 -21.38
CA ARG A 193 7.21 -8.22 -21.71
C ARG A 193 7.83 -8.27 -23.10
N THR A 194 8.13 -9.47 -23.61
CA THR A 194 8.72 -9.67 -24.94
C THR A 194 7.75 -9.46 -26.10
N ASP A 195 6.45 -9.27 -25.81
CA ASP A 195 5.44 -8.94 -26.82
C ASP A 195 5.37 -7.42 -27.06
N PHE A 196 5.95 -6.62 -26.16
CA PHE A 196 5.98 -5.17 -26.18
C PHE A 196 7.38 -4.63 -26.48
N ASP A 197 7.44 -3.41 -27.03
CA ASP A 197 8.72 -2.75 -27.28
C ASP A 197 9.33 -2.27 -25.96
N PHE A 198 8.51 -1.72 -25.07
CA PHE A 198 8.85 -1.35 -23.70
C PHE A 198 7.70 -1.68 -22.74
N ILE A 199 8.02 -1.78 -21.46
CA ILE A 199 7.03 -1.93 -20.41
C ILE A 199 7.23 -0.89 -19.30
N VAL A 200 6.13 -0.43 -18.70
CA VAL A 200 6.19 0.41 -17.49
C VAL A 200 5.63 -0.39 -16.34
N ILE A 201 6.43 -0.59 -15.31
CA ILE A 201 6.06 -1.36 -14.11
C ILE A 201 6.53 -0.69 -12.83
N THR A 202 5.79 -0.91 -11.74
CA THR A 202 6.15 -0.42 -10.41
C THR A 202 7.25 -1.27 -9.79
N GLY A 203 7.97 -0.70 -8.81
CA GLY A 203 9.09 -1.39 -8.17
C GLY A 203 8.69 -2.70 -7.48
N SER A 204 7.48 -2.80 -6.93
CA SER A 204 6.97 -4.06 -6.35
C SER A 204 6.83 -5.16 -7.40
N ILE A 205 6.40 -4.80 -8.61
CA ILE A 205 6.28 -5.76 -9.73
C ILE A 205 7.66 -6.20 -10.22
N VAL A 206 8.62 -5.26 -10.30
CA VAL A 206 10.04 -5.55 -10.62
C VAL A 206 10.59 -6.58 -9.63
N TYR A 207 10.37 -6.34 -8.34
CA TYR A 207 10.81 -7.23 -7.27
C TYR A 207 10.19 -8.63 -7.38
N ASN A 208 8.86 -8.70 -7.52
CA ASN A 208 8.13 -9.97 -7.61
C ASN A 208 8.55 -10.81 -8.83
N ALA A 209 8.79 -10.15 -9.96
CA ALA A 209 9.24 -10.79 -11.19
C ALA A 209 10.74 -11.11 -11.19
N LYS A 210 11.48 -10.76 -10.12
CA LYS A 210 12.94 -10.92 -10.01
C LYS A 210 13.70 -10.25 -11.15
N ILE A 211 13.16 -9.14 -11.66
CA ILE A 211 13.84 -8.30 -12.65
C ILE A 211 14.90 -7.49 -11.91
N ASN A 212 16.10 -7.40 -12.49
CA ASN A 212 17.14 -6.54 -11.95
C ASN A 212 16.71 -5.06 -12.04
N PRO A 213 16.51 -4.35 -10.93
CA PRO A 213 16.04 -2.95 -10.95
C PRO A 213 17.01 -2.02 -11.68
N GLN A 214 18.28 -2.35 -11.75
CA GLN A 214 19.29 -1.57 -12.48
C GLN A 214 19.15 -1.66 -14.02
N THR A 215 18.28 -2.54 -14.52
CA THR A 215 17.95 -2.57 -15.96
C THR A 215 16.84 -1.57 -16.33
N ALA A 216 16.35 -0.77 -15.39
CA ALA A 216 15.45 0.32 -15.69
C ALA A 216 16.13 1.31 -16.65
N LEU A 217 15.44 1.61 -17.74
CA LEU A 217 15.90 2.59 -18.74
C LEU A 217 15.67 4.02 -18.26
N LEU A 218 14.60 4.20 -17.49
CA LEU A 218 14.25 5.45 -16.82
C LEU A 218 13.43 5.13 -15.56
N THR A 219 13.70 5.81 -14.46
CA THR A 219 12.90 5.75 -13.25
C THR A 219 12.13 7.07 -13.05
N GLU A 220 11.03 7.00 -12.33
CA GLU A 220 10.24 8.16 -11.98
C GLU A 220 10.94 9.07 -10.95
N ASP A 221 10.45 10.30 -10.83
CA ASP A 221 10.65 11.13 -9.66
C ASP A 221 9.50 10.83 -8.68
N ILE A 222 9.83 10.37 -7.49
CA ILE A 222 8.80 9.98 -6.51
C ILE A 222 8.15 11.24 -5.96
N LEU A 223 6.93 11.51 -6.43
CA LEU A 223 6.12 12.62 -5.94
C LEU A 223 5.48 12.26 -4.58
N PRO A 224 5.11 13.25 -3.73
CA PRO A 224 4.59 13.00 -2.39
C PRO A 224 3.42 12.00 -2.33
N HIS A 225 2.48 12.06 -3.29
CA HIS A 225 1.33 11.15 -3.36
C HIS A 225 1.68 9.72 -3.81
N LEU A 226 2.92 9.50 -4.28
CA LEU A 226 3.44 8.19 -4.68
C LEU A 226 4.33 7.54 -3.61
N LEU A 227 4.58 8.22 -2.49
CA LEU A 227 5.24 7.63 -1.35
C LEU A 227 4.36 6.54 -0.74
N LEU A 228 4.94 5.38 -0.50
CA LEU A 228 4.29 4.29 0.23
C LEU A 228 3.99 4.75 1.65
N GLN A 229 2.94 4.21 2.23
CA GLN A 229 2.41 4.64 3.51
C GLN A 229 2.18 3.46 4.44
N LEU A 230 2.32 3.71 5.74
CA LEU A 230 1.57 2.96 6.72
C LEU A 230 0.10 3.36 6.59
N VAL A 231 -0.77 2.40 6.30
CA VAL A 231 -2.21 2.64 6.11
C VAL A 231 -3.02 1.88 7.13
N VAL A 232 -3.99 2.56 7.72
CA VAL A 232 -4.92 2.04 8.73
C VAL A 232 -6.35 2.50 8.39
N ARG A 233 -7.35 2.02 9.14
CA ARG A 233 -8.68 2.63 9.07
C ARG A 233 -8.67 4.03 9.69
N GLU A 234 -9.42 4.95 9.13
CA GLU A 234 -9.55 6.34 9.64
C GLU A 234 -9.88 6.40 11.14
N LYS A 235 -10.73 5.48 11.63
CA LYS A 235 -11.11 5.41 13.05
C LYS A 235 -9.97 5.01 13.99
N ASP A 236 -8.94 4.37 13.46
CA ASP A 236 -7.82 3.82 14.24
C ASP A 236 -6.57 4.71 14.19
N LYS A 237 -6.57 5.78 13.38
CA LYS A 237 -5.40 6.61 13.07
C LYS A 237 -4.67 7.20 14.28
N ASP A 238 -5.42 7.49 15.35
CA ASP A 238 -4.87 8.10 16.57
C ASP A 238 -4.53 7.04 17.65
N ALA A 239 -4.67 5.76 17.34
CA ALA A 239 -4.41 4.69 18.30
C ALA A 239 -2.89 4.61 18.63
N LYS A 240 -2.59 4.25 19.89
CA LYS A 240 -1.21 4.15 20.37
C LYS A 240 -0.37 3.19 19.51
N TRP A 241 -0.92 2.05 19.10
CA TRP A 241 -0.21 1.09 18.29
C TRP A 241 0.12 1.61 16.89
N VAL A 242 -0.71 2.49 16.31
CA VAL A 242 -0.43 3.16 15.03
C VAL A 242 0.78 4.06 15.17
N LYS A 243 0.81 4.87 16.23
CA LYS A 243 1.96 5.73 16.54
C LYS A 243 3.22 4.89 16.77
N ASP A 244 3.13 3.79 17.53
CA ASP A 244 4.27 2.92 17.81
C ASP A 244 4.85 2.30 16.51
N ILE A 245 3.99 1.96 15.50
CA ILE A 245 4.46 1.49 14.18
C ILE A 245 5.14 2.63 13.42
N ALA A 246 4.53 3.83 13.38
CA ALA A 246 5.13 4.98 12.73
C ALA A 246 6.49 5.33 13.35
N ASP A 247 6.58 5.40 14.68
CA ASP A 247 7.82 5.66 15.40
C ASP A 247 8.88 4.57 15.12
N ALA A 248 8.49 3.32 14.89
CA ALA A 248 9.43 2.25 14.53
C ALA A 248 10.07 2.46 13.16
N TYR A 249 9.32 2.96 12.16
CA TYR A 249 9.88 3.33 10.85
C TYR A 249 10.84 4.53 10.92
N HIS A 250 10.72 5.38 11.95
CA HIS A 250 11.61 6.54 12.16
C HIS A 250 12.71 6.28 13.18
N SER A 251 12.77 5.08 13.76
CA SER A 251 13.74 4.73 14.81
C SER A 251 15.18 4.66 14.29
N VAL A 252 16.13 4.77 15.21
CA VAL A 252 17.55 4.61 14.90
C VAL A 252 17.84 3.20 14.39
N GLU A 253 17.21 2.20 14.99
CA GLU A 253 17.37 0.79 14.63
C GLU A 253 16.91 0.54 13.19
N PHE A 254 15.80 1.12 12.76
CA PHE A 254 15.34 1.00 11.38
C PHE A 254 16.25 1.75 10.40
N LYS A 255 16.75 2.93 10.76
CA LYS A 255 17.71 3.68 9.94
C LYS A 255 19.00 2.88 9.72
N GLU A 256 19.52 2.24 10.78
CA GLU A 256 20.69 1.35 10.68
C GLU A 256 20.40 0.13 9.80
N TYR A 257 19.20 -0.45 9.93
CA TYR A 257 18.77 -1.54 9.05
C TYR A 257 18.78 -1.09 7.58
N MET A 258 18.20 0.07 7.27
CA MET A 258 18.18 0.63 5.91
C MET A 258 19.58 0.92 5.38
N GLN A 259 20.48 1.50 6.17
CA GLN A 259 21.87 1.75 5.75
C GLN A 259 22.58 0.47 5.30
N LYS A 260 22.33 -0.65 5.98
CA LYS A 260 22.95 -1.95 5.67
C LYS A 260 22.30 -2.65 4.47
N ASN A 261 20.99 -2.46 4.26
CA ASN A 261 20.18 -3.30 3.37
C ASN A 261 19.61 -2.59 2.14
N ASN A 262 19.66 -1.26 2.05
CA ASN A 262 19.06 -0.51 0.94
C ASN A 262 19.64 -0.91 -0.44
N LYS A 263 20.93 -1.04 -0.56
CA LYS A 263 21.64 -1.40 -1.83
C LYS A 263 21.21 -0.55 -3.04
N GLY A 264 20.74 0.68 -2.80
CA GLY A 264 20.27 1.60 -3.85
C GLY A 264 18.90 1.27 -4.45
N LEU A 265 18.13 0.34 -3.85
CA LEU A 265 16.79 -0.02 -4.30
C LEU A 265 15.72 0.96 -3.79
N TRP A 266 15.88 1.45 -2.57
CA TRP A 266 14.86 2.20 -1.85
C TRP A 266 15.12 3.70 -1.89
N TYR A 267 14.12 4.45 -2.26
CA TYR A 267 14.01 5.85 -1.86
C TYR A 267 13.52 5.90 -0.41
N VAL A 268 14.29 6.50 0.46
CA VAL A 268 13.93 6.69 1.87
C VAL A 268 13.42 8.13 2.02
N PRO A 269 12.15 8.34 2.42
CA PRO A 269 11.61 9.67 2.61
C PRO A 269 12.42 10.47 3.63
N GLU A 270 12.65 11.76 3.35
CA GLU A 270 13.27 12.67 4.33
C GLU A 270 12.28 12.95 5.48
N GLU A 271 12.80 12.97 6.70
CA GLU A 271 12.03 13.42 7.86
C GLU A 271 11.81 14.93 7.77
N LYS A 272 10.56 15.36 7.89
CA LYS A 272 10.22 16.78 7.95
C LYS A 272 10.30 17.29 9.39
#